data_16503efa31a8c98a1b2941a4414c9a73
#
_entry.id   16503efa31a8c98a1b2941a4414c9a73
#
_cell.length_a   1.000
_cell.length_b   1.000
_cell.length_c   1.000
_cell.angle_alpha   90.00
_cell.angle_beta   90.00
_cell.angle_gamma   90.00
#
_symmetry.space_group_name_H-M   'P 1'
#
loop_
_entity.id
_entity.type
_entity.pdbx_description
1 polymer ?
#
loop_
_entity_poly.entity_id
_entity_poly.type
_entity_poly.pdbx_seq_one_letter_code
_entity_poly.pdbx_strand_id
1 'polypeptide(L)'
;MLVINNLTKCYKGSDKGVHQLNIHINKGDIYAFIGHNGAGKTTTLKCVTGIHDFDEGEIIIDGISLRDKPLECKRRFAYIPDNPDLYEYLTGIQYLNFVADVFQVGAKERRDRIEKYAGAFEITESLGDLISTYSHGMKQKLAILSALVHEPKLLILDEPFVGLDPKASVILKDIMRGICGNGGAVFFSTHVLDVAEKLCNKVAIIKDGRLLASGDMSDIVREGQSLEDIFMEAVSDEAD
;
A
#
# COMPACT_ATOMS: atom_id res chain seq x y z
N MET A 1 -7.14 -4.26 12.08
CA MET A 1 -5.79 -3.77 11.74
C MET A 1 -5.81 -2.30 11.34
N LEU A 2 -6.61 -1.91 10.36
CA LEU A 2 -6.86 -0.51 9.98
C LEU A 2 -8.35 -0.23 9.99
N VAL A 3 -8.75 0.89 10.62
CA VAL A 3 -10.13 1.39 10.60
C VAL A 3 -10.11 2.83 10.13
N ILE A 4 -10.90 3.13 9.14
CA ILE A 4 -11.16 4.46 8.61
C ILE A 4 -12.63 4.74 8.83
N ASN A 5 -12.96 5.78 9.61
CA ASN A 5 -14.32 6.20 9.94
C ASN A 5 -14.58 7.58 9.38
N ASN A 6 -15.52 7.70 8.45
CA ASN A 6 -16.01 8.98 7.88
C ASN A 6 -14.88 9.91 7.40
N LEU A 7 -13.82 9.35 6.82
CA LEU A 7 -12.68 10.12 6.35
C LEU A 7 -13.10 11.09 5.25
N THR A 8 -12.89 12.38 5.50
CA THR A 8 -13.08 13.44 4.52
C THR A 8 -11.80 14.27 4.38
N LYS A 9 -11.37 14.47 3.14
CA LYS A 9 -10.27 15.35 2.77
C LYS A 9 -10.60 16.12 1.52
N CYS A 10 -10.72 17.45 1.63
CA CYS A 10 -10.94 18.35 0.50
C CYS A 10 -9.70 19.19 0.22
N TYR A 11 -9.46 19.46 -1.05
CA TYR A 11 -8.40 20.41 -1.45
C TYR A 11 -8.98 21.80 -1.61
N LYS A 12 -8.31 22.80 -1.05
CA LYS A 12 -8.76 24.21 -1.08
C LYS A 12 -9.05 24.68 -2.50
N GLY A 13 -10.27 25.21 -2.71
CA GLY A 13 -10.70 25.75 -4.01
C GLY A 13 -11.07 24.69 -5.06
N SER A 14 -11.32 23.46 -4.64
CA SER A 14 -11.72 22.37 -5.51
C SER A 14 -12.68 21.45 -4.78
N ASP A 15 -13.64 20.89 -5.51
CA ASP A 15 -14.50 19.79 -5.01
C ASP A 15 -13.77 18.43 -5.02
N LYS A 16 -12.51 18.43 -5.48
CA LYS A 16 -11.67 17.20 -5.48
C LYS A 16 -11.26 16.84 -4.07
N GLY A 17 -11.30 15.55 -3.79
CA GLY A 17 -10.93 15.03 -2.48
C GLY A 17 -11.48 13.64 -2.26
N VAL A 18 -11.70 13.29 -1.01
CA VAL A 18 -12.39 12.07 -0.58
C VAL A 18 -13.43 12.43 0.48
N HIS A 19 -14.56 11.75 0.45
CA HIS A 19 -15.74 12.16 1.21
C HIS A 19 -16.33 10.96 1.97
N GLN A 20 -16.33 11.05 3.31
CA GLN A 20 -16.99 10.11 4.22
C GLN A 20 -16.62 8.64 3.96
N LEU A 21 -15.33 8.37 3.67
CA LEU A 21 -14.88 7.01 3.44
C LEU A 21 -14.92 6.20 4.73
N ASN A 22 -15.47 4.99 4.65
CA ASN A 22 -15.52 4.02 5.73
C ASN A 22 -14.90 2.71 5.25
N ILE A 23 -13.75 2.33 5.81
CA ILE A 23 -13.00 1.11 5.44
C ILE A 23 -12.55 0.40 6.71
N HIS A 24 -12.72 -0.92 6.72
CA HIS A 24 -12.30 -1.77 7.83
C HIS A 24 -11.45 -2.94 7.31
N ILE A 25 -10.18 -2.98 7.71
CA ILE A 25 -9.21 -4.01 7.34
C ILE A 25 -8.83 -4.80 8.59
N ASN A 26 -9.07 -6.09 8.59
CA ASN A 26 -8.71 -6.98 9.68
C ASN A 26 -7.29 -7.53 9.53
N LYS A 27 -6.80 -8.20 10.56
CA LYS A 27 -5.60 -9.04 10.47
C LYS A 27 -5.89 -10.18 9.50
N GLY A 28 -4.94 -10.47 8.63
CA GLY A 28 -5.07 -11.49 7.60
C GLY A 28 -5.64 -10.97 6.27
N ASP A 29 -6.17 -9.75 6.22
CA ASP A 29 -6.74 -9.22 4.98
C ASP A 29 -5.66 -8.75 4.01
N ILE A 30 -5.82 -9.14 2.74
CA ILE A 30 -5.25 -8.46 1.58
C ILE A 30 -6.38 -7.67 0.95
N TYR A 31 -6.35 -6.36 1.13
CA TYR A 31 -7.43 -5.45 0.77
C TYR A 31 -7.05 -4.62 -0.45
N ALA A 32 -7.79 -4.75 -1.54
CA ALA A 32 -7.62 -3.92 -2.74
C ALA A 32 -8.49 -2.66 -2.66
N PHE A 33 -7.91 -1.53 -3.04
CA PHE A 33 -8.59 -0.25 -3.19
C PHE A 33 -8.54 0.15 -4.66
N ILE A 34 -9.64 -0.05 -5.37
CA ILE A 34 -9.70 0.07 -6.82
C ILE A 34 -10.51 1.30 -7.26
N GLY A 35 -10.08 1.88 -8.36
CA GLY A 35 -10.73 3.06 -8.94
C GLY A 35 -9.90 3.62 -10.10
N HIS A 36 -10.51 4.44 -10.94
CA HIS A 36 -9.80 5.11 -12.01
C HIS A 36 -8.74 6.12 -11.48
N ASN A 37 -7.91 6.64 -12.38
CA ASN A 37 -6.97 7.69 -12.01
C ASN A 37 -7.71 8.96 -11.60
N GLY A 38 -7.33 9.53 -10.45
CA GLY A 38 -8.02 10.69 -9.87
C GLY A 38 -9.22 10.35 -8.97
N ALA A 39 -9.62 9.07 -8.83
CA ALA A 39 -10.74 8.67 -7.98
C ALA A 39 -10.55 8.95 -6.47
N GLY A 40 -9.32 9.27 -6.01
CA GLY A 40 -9.02 9.55 -4.61
C GLY A 40 -8.16 8.49 -3.91
N LYS A 41 -7.67 7.45 -4.62
CA LYS A 41 -6.87 6.37 -4.04
C LYS A 41 -5.63 6.88 -3.30
N THR A 42 -4.74 7.55 -4.00
CA THR A 42 -3.49 8.12 -3.41
C THR A 42 -3.78 9.12 -2.30
N THR A 43 -4.83 9.95 -2.43
CA THR A 43 -5.26 10.87 -1.36
C THR A 43 -5.62 10.10 -0.09
N THR A 44 -6.41 9.05 -0.21
CA THR A 44 -6.78 8.18 0.92
C THR A 44 -5.55 7.56 1.57
N LEU A 45 -4.65 6.96 0.77
CA LEU A 45 -3.43 6.34 1.31
C LEU A 45 -2.53 7.37 2.01
N LYS A 46 -2.39 8.59 1.46
CA LYS A 46 -1.63 9.67 2.09
C LYS A 46 -2.27 10.18 3.40
N CYS A 47 -3.59 10.18 3.51
CA CYS A 47 -4.26 10.47 4.78
C CYS A 47 -4.04 9.35 5.81
N VAL A 48 -4.17 8.08 5.40
CA VAL A 48 -3.94 6.91 6.26
C VAL A 48 -2.51 6.87 6.81
N THR A 49 -1.55 7.32 6.04
CA THR A 49 -0.13 7.34 6.45
C THR A 49 0.28 8.62 7.20
N GLY A 50 -0.65 9.59 7.33
CA GLY A 50 -0.38 10.87 7.98
C GLY A 50 0.63 11.74 7.19
N ILE A 51 0.69 11.56 5.87
CA ILE A 51 1.40 12.45 4.93
C ILE A 51 0.51 13.66 4.63
N HIS A 52 -0.80 13.43 4.51
CA HIS A 52 -1.80 14.49 4.40
C HIS A 52 -2.66 14.53 5.66
N ASP A 53 -2.88 15.74 6.18
CA ASP A 53 -3.92 15.97 7.14
C ASP A 53 -5.29 15.77 6.48
N PHE A 54 -6.26 15.31 7.26
CA PHE A 54 -7.65 15.15 6.83
C PHE A 54 -8.57 16.08 7.64
N ASP A 55 -9.68 16.48 6.99
CA ASP A 55 -10.56 17.50 7.55
C ASP A 55 -11.51 16.91 8.59
N GLU A 56 -12.11 15.73 8.28
CA GLU A 56 -13.06 15.05 9.16
C GLU A 56 -12.77 13.55 9.24
N GLY A 57 -13.28 12.93 10.29
CA GLY A 57 -13.21 11.49 10.50
C GLY A 57 -12.08 11.06 11.41
N GLU A 58 -11.85 9.76 11.43
CA GLU A 58 -10.85 9.11 12.29
C GLU A 58 -10.14 7.98 11.55
N ILE A 59 -8.84 7.83 11.82
CA ILE A 59 -8.03 6.72 11.33
C ILE A 59 -7.37 6.04 12.53
N ILE A 60 -7.62 4.73 12.66
CA ILE A 60 -7.08 3.89 13.73
C ILE A 60 -6.20 2.79 13.10
N ILE A 61 -4.96 2.68 13.55
CA ILE A 61 -4.01 1.66 13.08
C ILE A 61 -3.60 0.79 14.27
N ASP A 62 -3.90 -0.50 14.20
CA ASP A 62 -3.65 -1.50 15.25
C ASP A 62 -4.18 -1.03 16.64
N GLY A 63 -5.38 -0.41 16.63
CA GLY A 63 -6.04 0.10 17.83
C GLY A 63 -5.55 1.47 18.33
N ILE A 64 -4.69 2.16 17.56
CA ILE A 64 -4.11 3.45 17.93
C ILE A 64 -4.63 4.53 16.98
N SER A 65 -5.13 5.63 17.52
CA SER A 65 -5.54 6.80 16.76
C SER A 65 -4.33 7.46 16.09
N LEU A 66 -4.40 7.67 14.77
CA LEU A 66 -3.35 8.34 14.02
C LEU A 66 -3.19 9.80 14.43
N ARG A 67 -4.31 10.46 14.81
CA ARG A 67 -4.31 11.87 15.24
C ARG A 67 -3.63 12.05 16.58
N ASP A 68 -3.88 11.14 17.53
CA ASP A 68 -3.38 11.26 18.89
C ASP A 68 -1.92 10.79 19.02
N LYS A 69 -1.57 9.71 18.31
CA LYS A 69 -0.27 9.06 18.45
C LYS A 69 0.36 8.70 17.10
N PRO A 70 0.65 9.70 16.25
CA PRO A 70 1.10 9.47 14.87
C PRO A 70 2.41 8.67 14.80
N LEU A 71 3.36 8.90 15.71
CA LEU A 71 4.64 8.17 15.71
C LEU A 71 4.48 6.70 16.10
N GLU A 72 3.55 6.38 17.02
CA GLU A 72 3.26 4.99 17.37
C GLU A 72 2.60 4.25 16.19
N CYS A 73 1.70 4.91 15.46
CA CYS A 73 1.11 4.39 14.23
C CYS A 73 2.17 4.14 13.16
N LYS A 74 3.05 5.12 12.89
CA LYS A 74 4.10 5.03 11.86
C LYS A 74 5.09 3.88 12.10
N ARG A 75 5.28 3.43 13.32
CA ARG A 75 6.09 2.25 13.64
C ARG A 75 5.42 0.92 13.29
N ARG A 76 4.12 0.92 13.00
CA ARG A 76 3.32 -0.30 12.77
C ARG A 76 3.05 -0.58 11.32
N PHE A 77 3.23 0.40 10.45
CA PHE A 77 3.03 0.24 9.02
C PHE A 77 4.26 0.63 8.21
N ALA A 78 4.31 0.14 6.98
CA ALA A 78 5.16 0.67 5.93
C ALA A 78 4.29 1.20 4.81
N TYR A 79 4.77 2.24 4.12
CA TYR A 79 4.11 2.82 2.95
C TYR A 79 5.08 2.91 1.78
N ILE A 80 4.63 2.42 0.63
CA ILE A 80 5.35 2.55 -0.64
C ILE A 80 4.45 3.34 -1.59
N PRO A 81 4.83 4.56 -1.99
CA PRO A 81 4.12 5.34 -2.99
C PRO A 81 4.32 4.75 -4.39
N ASP A 82 3.45 5.13 -5.33
CA ASP A 82 3.53 4.78 -6.76
C ASP A 82 4.90 5.14 -7.38
N ASN A 83 5.45 6.29 -7.03
CA ASN A 83 6.79 6.71 -7.42
C ASN A 83 7.64 6.97 -6.17
N PRO A 84 8.49 6.00 -5.75
CA PRO A 84 9.34 6.16 -4.57
C PRO A 84 10.41 7.23 -4.76
N ASP A 85 10.39 8.25 -3.91
CA ASP A 85 11.43 9.27 -3.85
C ASP A 85 12.57 8.79 -2.93
N LEU A 86 13.59 8.18 -3.53
CA LEU A 86 14.73 7.61 -2.84
C LEU A 86 15.89 8.61 -2.79
N TYR A 87 16.74 8.52 -1.76
CA TYR A 87 17.93 9.35 -1.65
C TYR A 87 19.01 8.89 -2.64
N GLU A 88 18.97 9.44 -3.86
CA GLU A 88 19.77 8.98 -5.00
C GLU A 88 21.28 9.11 -4.82
N TYR A 89 21.74 9.94 -3.88
CA TYR A 89 23.15 10.09 -3.50
C TYR A 89 23.67 9.03 -2.53
N LEU A 90 22.79 8.16 -2.03
CA LEU A 90 23.16 7.00 -1.22
C LEU A 90 23.33 5.76 -2.09
N THR A 91 24.09 4.79 -1.61
CA THR A 91 24.05 3.44 -2.15
C THR A 91 22.82 2.69 -1.63
N GLY A 92 22.37 1.62 -2.32
CA GLY A 92 21.24 0.82 -1.89
C GLY A 92 21.39 0.33 -0.44
N ILE A 93 22.58 -0.19 -0.08
CA ILE A 93 22.83 -0.67 1.29
C ILE A 93 22.85 0.45 2.32
N GLN A 94 23.36 1.64 1.97
CA GLN A 94 23.32 2.81 2.86
C GLN A 94 21.89 3.23 3.14
N TYR A 95 21.05 3.27 2.12
CA TYR A 95 19.64 3.60 2.25
C TYR A 95 18.88 2.59 3.13
N LEU A 96 19.06 1.29 2.91
CA LEU A 96 18.45 0.24 3.74
C LEU A 96 18.91 0.32 5.20
N ASN A 97 20.19 0.58 5.44
CA ASN A 97 20.70 0.77 6.78
C ASN A 97 20.11 2.02 7.45
N PHE A 98 20.02 3.13 6.72
CA PHE A 98 19.38 4.36 7.22
C PHE A 98 17.93 4.11 7.66
N VAL A 99 17.12 3.45 6.81
CA VAL A 99 15.73 3.11 7.16
C VAL A 99 15.69 2.18 8.38
N ALA A 100 16.55 1.16 8.43
CA ALA A 100 16.62 0.24 9.56
C ALA A 100 17.00 0.96 10.88
N ASP A 101 17.87 1.97 10.82
CA ASP A 101 18.22 2.80 11.99
C ASP A 101 17.05 3.64 12.48
N VAL A 102 16.28 4.25 11.56
CA VAL A 102 15.06 5.00 11.90
C VAL A 102 14.05 4.13 12.65
N PHE A 103 13.90 2.87 12.24
CA PHE A 103 13.01 1.90 12.90
C PHE A 103 13.67 1.11 14.05
N GLN A 104 14.92 1.42 14.40
CA GLN A 104 15.68 0.79 15.49
C GLN A 104 15.81 -0.74 15.33
N VAL A 105 15.97 -1.21 14.09
CA VAL A 105 16.17 -2.64 13.78
C VAL A 105 17.59 -3.06 14.16
N GLY A 106 17.70 -4.12 14.97
CA GLY A 106 18.97 -4.65 15.42
C GLY A 106 19.90 -5.11 14.29
N ALA A 107 21.21 -5.09 14.51
CA ALA A 107 22.19 -5.34 13.45
C ALA A 107 22.07 -6.75 12.84
N LYS A 108 21.70 -7.76 13.63
CA LYS A 108 21.53 -9.13 13.16
C LYS A 108 20.25 -9.23 12.30
N GLU A 109 19.11 -8.82 12.85
CA GLU A 109 17.82 -8.86 12.16
C GLU A 109 17.88 -8.06 10.85
N ARG A 110 18.52 -6.88 10.87
CA ARG A 110 18.76 -6.05 9.68
C ARG A 110 19.48 -6.82 8.59
N ARG A 111 20.61 -7.45 8.91
CA ARG A 111 21.41 -8.21 7.95
C ARG A 111 20.59 -9.36 7.37
N ASP A 112 19.98 -10.18 8.24
CA ASP A 112 19.23 -11.36 7.84
C ASP A 112 18.04 -10.97 6.91
N ARG A 113 17.35 -9.85 7.21
CA ARG A 113 16.23 -9.37 6.39
C ARG A 113 16.69 -8.77 5.07
N ILE A 114 17.75 -7.95 5.08
CA ILE A 114 18.31 -7.38 3.83
C ILE A 114 18.77 -8.51 2.92
N GLU A 115 19.53 -9.48 3.42
CA GLU A 115 20.01 -10.62 2.64
C GLU A 115 18.85 -11.42 2.05
N LYS A 116 17.84 -11.74 2.86
CA LYS A 116 16.63 -12.48 2.45
C LYS A 116 15.91 -11.77 1.29
N TYR A 117 15.58 -10.49 1.46
CA TYR A 117 14.77 -9.78 0.49
C TYR A 117 15.58 -9.34 -0.73
N ALA A 118 16.84 -8.91 -0.57
CA ALA A 118 17.71 -8.56 -1.69
C ALA A 118 17.99 -9.78 -2.58
N GLY A 119 18.20 -10.94 -1.97
CA GLY A 119 18.33 -12.20 -2.71
C GLY A 119 17.06 -12.57 -3.46
N ALA A 120 15.88 -12.46 -2.83
CA ALA A 120 14.61 -12.75 -3.46
C ALA A 120 14.34 -11.87 -4.69
N PHE A 121 14.60 -10.56 -4.58
CA PHE A 121 14.41 -9.60 -5.68
C PHE A 121 15.60 -9.49 -6.64
N GLU A 122 16.67 -10.28 -6.44
CA GLU A 122 17.87 -10.33 -7.29
C GLU A 122 18.57 -8.97 -7.47
N ILE A 123 18.68 -8.20 -6.38
CA ILE A 123 19.38 -6.91 -6.38
C ILE A 123 20.58 -6.87 -5.40
N THR A 124 20.99 -8.01 -4.86
CA THR A 124 22.07 -8.10 -3.86
C THR A 124 23.36 -7.46 -4.34
N GLU A 125 23.78 -7.78 -5.58
CA GLU A 125 25.04 -7.28 -6.16
C GLU A 125 25.02 -5.77 -6.39
N SER A 126 23.84 -5.21 -6.67
CA SER A 126 23.68 -3.77 -6.91
C SER A 126 23.57 -2.93 -5.63
N LEU A 127 23.46 -3.53 -4.44
CA LEU A 127 23.31 -2.78 -3.21
C LEU A 127 24.51 -1.86 -2.90
N GLY A 128 25.69 -2.14 -3.47
CA GLY A 128 26.87 -1.29 -3.36
C GLY A 128 26.87 -0.08 -4.28
N ASP A 129 26.00 -0.06 -5.30
CA ASP A 129 25.95 1.02 -6.29
C ASP A 129 25.10 2.20 -5.80
N LEU A 130 25.35 3.39 -6.36
CA LEU A 130 24.52 4.58 -6.11
C LEU A 130 23.10 4.37 -6.63
N ILE A 131 22.10 4.77 -5.86
CA ILE A 131 20.67 4.67 -6.25
C ILE A 131 20.37 5.49 -7.52
N SER A 132 21.14 6.56 -7.77
CA SER A 132 21.03 7.33 -9.02
C SER A 132 21.29 6.51 -10.28
N THR A 133 22.01 5.38 -10.18
CA THR A 133 22.29 4.48 -11.31
C THR A 133 21.24 3.38 -11.50
N TYR A 134 20.30 3.26 -10.56
CA TYR A 134 19.28 2.23 -10.61
C TYR A 134 18.24 2.52 -11.69
N SER A 135 17.82 1.47 -12.38
CA SER A 135 16.62 1.53 -13.22
C SER A 135 15.36 1.77 -12.36
N HIS A 136 14.26 2.16 -13.00
CA HIS A 136 12.98 2.35 -12.29
C HIS A 136 12.56 1.08 -11.52
N GLY A 137 12.65 -0.09 -12.14
CA GLY A 137 12.33 -1.36 -11.48
C GLY A 137 13.25 -1.69 -10.30
N MET A 138 14.55 -1.35 -10.38
CA MET A 138 15.48 -1.51 -9.24
C MET A 138 15.13 -0.55 -8.09
N LYS A 139 14.77 0.69 -8.39
CA LYS A 139 14.29 1.66 -7.39
C LYS A 139 13.01 1.15 -6.69
N GLN A 140 12.07 0.59 -7.46
CA GLN A 140 10.86 0.00 -6.90
C GLN A 140 11.17 -1.21 -6.00
N LYS A 141 12.05 -2.12 -6.44
CA LYS A 141 12.52 -3.24 -5.61
C LYS A 141 13.18 -2.75 -4.32
N LEU A 142 14.06 -1.73 -4.39
CA LEU A 142 14.71 -1.17 -3.21
C LEU A 142 13.71 -0.52 -2.24
N ALA A 143 12.69 0.18 -2.75
CA ALA A 143 11.61 0.74 -1.93
C ALA A 143 10.83 -0.36 -1.19
N ILE A 144 10.52 -1.47 -1.88
CA ILE A 144 9.88 -2.64 -1.27
C ILE A 144 10.78 -3.22 -0.16
N LEU A 145 12.08 -3.41 -0.42
CA LEU A 145 13.00 -3.90 0.60
C LEU A 145 13.02 -2.98 1.83
N SER A 146 13.10 -1.67 1.61
CA SER A 146 13.14 -0.69 2.70
C SER A 146 11.89 -0.74 3.59
N ALA A 147 10.73 -0.97 2.97
CA ALA A 147 9.47 -1.14 3.68
C ALA A 147 9.41 -2.44 4.51
N LEU A 148 10.09 -3.49 4.07
CA LEU A 148 10.06 -4.80 4.71
C LEU A 148 11.12 -4.96 5.82
N VAL A 149 12.15 -4.11 5.84
CA VAL A 149 13.29 -4.24 6.77
C VAL A 149 12.88 -4.17 8.24
N HIS A 150 11.80 -3.46 8.57
CA HIS A 150 11.30 -3.33 9.95
C HIS A 150 10.09 -4.21 10.26
N GLU A 151 9.70 -5.13 9.34
CA GLU A 151 8.58 -6.08 9.50
C GLU A 151 7.26 -5.40 9.91
N PRO A 152 6.68 -4.58 9.04
CA PRO A 152 5.46 -3.86 9.35
C PRO A 152 4.29 -4.82 9.59
N LYS A 153 3.39 -4.46 10.50
CA LYS A 153 2.13 -5.18 10.70
C LYS A 153 1.10 -4.86 9.62
N LEU A 154 1.18 -3.65 9.05
CA LEU A 154 0.33 -3.20 7.96
C LEU A 154 1.21 -2.70 6.83
N LEU A 155 1.10 -3.33 5.66
CA LEU A 155 1.79 -2.90 4.45
C LEU A 155 0.81 -2.10 3.58
N ILE A 156 1.13 -0.83 3.32
CA ILE A 156 0.33 0.09 2.51
C ILE A 156 1.08 0.36 1.21
N LEU A 157 0.43 0.16 0.06
CA LEU A 157 1.08 0.23 -1.24
C LEU A 157 0.22 1.04 -2.23
N ASP A 158 0.83 1.96 -2.94
CA ASP A 158 0.17 2.69 -4.02
C ASP A 158 0.66 2.14 -5.37
N GLU A 159 -0.23 1.50 -6.15
CA GLU A 159 0.06 0.89 -7.46
C GLU A 159 1.33 -0.02 -7.49
N PRO A 160 1.50 -0.98 -6.57
CA PRO A 160 2.78 -1.62 -6.29
C PRO A 160 3.33 -2.51 -7.40
N PHE A 161 2.52 -2.87 -8.38
CA PHE A 161 2.93 -3.76 -9.48
C PHE A 161 3.44 -3.01 -10.70
N VAL A 162 3.25 -1.69 -10.74
CA VAL A 162 3.75 -0.83 -11.82
C VAL A 162 5.28 -0.79 -11.76
N GLY A 163 5.93 -1.02 -12.88
CA GLY A 163 7.40 -1.02 -13.00
C GLY A 163 8.11 -2.28 -12.52
N LEU A 164 7.40 -3.25 -11.94
CA LEU A 164 7.98 -4.55 -11.58
C LEU A 164 7.94 -5.53 -12.76
N ASP A 165 9.01 -6.30 -12.90
CA ASP A 165 9.02 -7.45 -13.80
C ASP A 165 8.09 -8.57 -13.27
N PRO A 166 7.70 -9.55 -14.12
CA PRO A 166 6.78 -10.62 -13.71
C PRO A 166 7.29 -11.43 -12.53
N LYS A 167 8.60 -11.66 -12.41
CA LYS A 167 9.20 -12.42 -11.32
C LYS A 167 9.09 -11.65 -10.00
N ALA A 168 9.45 -10.36 -10.00
CA ALA A 168 9.32 -9.50 -8.83
C ALA A 168 7.86 -9.35 -8.39
N SER A 169 6.91 -9.30 -9.33
CA SER A 169 5.48 -9.26 -9.03
C SER A 169 4.98 -10.52 -8.31
N VAL A 170 5.47 -11.71 -8.69
CA VAL A 170 5.15 -12.97 -7.98
C VAL A 170 5.73 -12.94 -6.56
N ILE A 171 7.00 -12.53 -6.41
CA ILE A 171 7.66 -12.44 -5.11
C ILE A 171 6.91 -11.47 -4.18
N LEU A 172 6.50 -10.30 -4.69
CA LEU A 172 5.73 -9.35 -3.89
C LEU A 172 4.38 -9.94 -3.43
N LYS A 173 3.66 -10.64 -4.31
CA LYS A 173 2.40 -11.32 -3.95
C LYS A 173 2.61 -12.37 -2.84
N ASP A 174 3.69 -13.12 -2.90
CA ASP A 174 4.01 -14.12 -1.87
C ASP A 174 4.39 -13.47 -0.54
N ILE A 175 5.12 -12.35 -0.57
CA ILE A 175 5.41 -11.53 0.61
C ILE A 175 4.11 -11.00 1.23
N MET A 176 3.18 -10.46 0.43
CA MET A 176 1.88 -9.98 0.90
C MET A 176 1.09 -11.09 1.60
N ARG A 177 1.02 -12.29 0.99
CA ARG A 177 0.41 -13.47 1.62
C ARG A 177 1.11 -13.86 2.93
N GLY A 178 2.44 -13.81 2.95
CA GLY A 178 3.23 -14.10 4.14
C GLY A 178 2.97 -13.13 5.29
N ILE A 179 2.86 -11.83 5.02
CA ILE A 179 2.51 -10.81 6.02
C ILE A 179 1.13 -11.11 6.62
N CYS A 180 0.13 -11.37 5.77
CA CYS A 180 -1.23 -11.68 6.22
C CYS A 180 -1.30 -13.00 6.99
N GLY A 181 -0.61 -14.04 6.52
CA GLY A 181 -0.51 -15.33 7.21
C GLY A 181 0.13 -15.25 8.60
N ASN A 182 0.97 -14.25 8.84
CA ASN A 182 1.58 -13.96 10.14
C ASN A 182 0.78 -12.95 11.00
N GLY A 183 -0.48 -12.71 10.65
CA GLY A 183 -1.38 -11.84 11.41
C GLY A 183 -1.21 -10.34 11.15
N GLY A 184 -0.49 -9.98 10.10
CA GLY A 184 -0.47 -8.62 9.52
C GLY A 184 -1.66 -8.38 8.60
N ALA A 185 -1.62 -7.28 7.84
CA ALA A 185 -2.56 -6.98 6.77
C ALA A 185 -1.88 -6.19 5.65
N VAL A 186 -2.48 -6.22 4.48
CA VAL A 186 -2.03 -5.45 3.32
C VAL A 186 -3.18 -4.60 2.80
N PHE A 187 -2.91 -3.33 2.54
CA PHE A 187 -3.83 -2.39 1.91
C PHE A 187 -3.16 -1.76 0.70
N PHE A 188 -3.66 -2.00 -0.49
CA PHE A 188 -3.03 -1.43 -1.68
C PHE A 188 -4.03 -0.88 -2.68
N SER A 189 -3.62 0.20 -3.35
CA SER A 189 -4.37 0.72 -4.49
C SER A 189 -3.96 0.01 -5.77
N THR A 190 -4.91 -0.17 -6.68
CA THR A 190 -4.62 -0.61 -8.04
C THR A 190 -5.73 -0.24 -9.01
N HIS A 191 -5.38 -0.14 -10.29
CA HIS A 191 -6.32 -0.12 -11.42
C HIS A 191 -6.30 -1.44 -12.20
N VAL A 192 -5.47 -2.42 -11.78
CA VAL A 192 -5.36 -3.74 -12.42
C VAL A 192 -6.29 -4.72 -11.71
N LEU A 193 -7.52 -4.83 -12.21
CA LEU A 193 -8.62 -5.57 -11.59
C LEU A 193 -8.32 -7.06 -11.45
N ASP A 194 -7.73 -7.66 -12.47
CA ASP A 194 -7.27 -9.07 -12.49
C ASP A 194 -6.33 -9.43 -11.32
N VAL A 195 -5.46 -8.49 -10.93
CA VAL A 195 -4.56 -8.71 -9.79
C VAL A 195 -5.34 -8.65 -8.48
N ALA A 196 -6.24 -7.68 -8.35
CA ALA A 196 -7.08 -7.54 -7.17
C ALA A 196 -7.96 -8.79 -6.97
N GLU A 197 -8.65 -9.25 -8.01
CA GLU A 197 -9.54 -10.41 -7.96
C GLU A 197 -8.84 -11.70 -7.54
N LYS A 198 -7.61 -11.95 -8.08
CA LYS A 198 -6.86 -13.19 -7.81
C LYS A 198 -6.07 -13.18 -6.49
N LEU A 199 -5.78 -12.00 -5.94
CA LEU A 199 -4.90 -11.85 -4.78
C LEU A 199 -5.66 -11.54 -3.50
N CYS A 200 -6.75 -10.77 -3.59
CA CYS A 200 -7.38 -10.14 -2.43
C CYS A 200 -8.57 -10.93 -1.92
N ASN A 201 -8.76 -10.92 -0.61
CA ASN A 201 -10.00 -11.40 0.00
C ASN A 201 -11.02 -10.28 0.22
N LYS A 202 -10.60 -9.01 0.16
CA LYS A 202 -11.47 -7.84 0.30
C LYS A 202 -11.17 -6.77 -0.74
N VAL A 203 -12.19 -6.00 -1.08
CA VAL A 203 -12.09 -4.93 -2.06
C VAL A 203 -12.96 -3.73 -1.67
N ALA A 204 -12.52 -2.53 -2.03
CA ALA A 204 -13.37 -1.34 -2.11
C ALA A 204 -13.20 -0.68 -3.47
N ILE A 205 -14.32 -0.24 -4.04
CA ILE A 205 -14.40 0.51 -5.30
C ILE A 205 -14.64 1.96 -4.95
N ILE A 206 -13.75 2.83 -5.44
CA ILE A 206 -13.86 4.29 -5.25
C ILE A 206 -14.02 4.98 -6.61
N LYS A 207 -14.94 5.96 -6.66
CA LYS A 207 -15.16 6.90 -7.78
C LYS A 207 -15.38 8.29 -7.20
N ASP A 208 -14.76 9.29 -7.79
CA ASP A 208 -14.92 10.70 -7.44
C ASP A 208 -14.90 11.00 -5.93
N GLY A 209 -13.96 10.33 -5.24
CA GLY A 209 -13.76 10.48 -3.80
C GLY A 209 -14.78 9.78 -2.90
N ARG A 210 -15.69 8.96 -3.44
CA ARG A 210 -16.71 8.21 -2.68
C ARG A 210 -16.58 6.71 -2.90
N LEU A 211 -16.91 5.93 -1.87
CA LEU A 211 -17.01 4.48 -2.02
C LEU A 211 -18.31 4.12 -2.71
N LEU A 212 -18.21 3.35 -3.79
CA LEU A 212 -19.35 2.75 -4.47
C LEU A 212 -19.70 1.39 -3.88
N ALA A 213 -18.69 0.58 -3.58
CA ALA A 213 -18.85 -0.74 -2.96
C ALA A 213 -17.64 -1.04 -2.06
N SER A 214 -17.85 -1.83 -1.01
CA SER A 214 -16.79 -2.29 -0.11
C SER A 214 -17.24 -3.55 0.62
N GLY A 215 -16.41 -4.59 0.66
CA GLY A 215 -16.73 -5.84 1.33
C GLY A 215 -15.77 -6.98 1.01
N ASP A 216 -16.20 -8.18 1.38
CA ASP A 216 -15.50 -9.40 1.00
C ASP A 216 -15.56 -9.60 -0.51
N MET A 217 -14.47 -10.07 -1.12
CA MET A 217 -14.41 -10.28 -2.58
C MET A 217 -15.54 -11.22 -3.06
N SER A 218 -15.83 -12.26 -2.29
CA SER A 218 -16.91 -13.22 -2.58
C SER A 218 -18.32 -12.61 -2.55
N ASP A 219 -18.52 -11.51 -1.82
CA ASP A 219 -19.83 -10.84 -1.73
C ASP A 219 -20.00 -9.80 -2.84
N ILE A 220 -18.89 -9.20 -3.26
CA ILE A 220 -18.85 -8.19 -4.34
C ILE A 220 -18.90 -8.89 -5.70
N VAL A 221 -18.03 -9.88 -5.94
CA VAL A 221 -17.97 -10.63 -7.20
C VAL A 221 -18.91 -11.82 -7.11
N ARG A 222 -20.05 -11.75 -7.81
CA ARG A 222 -21.07 -12.81 -7.85
C ARG A 222 -20.68 -13.90 -8.83
N GLU A 223 -21.28 -15.06 -8.67
CA GLU A 223 -21.05 -16.21 -9.56
C GLU A 223 -21.36 -15.85 -11.02
N GLY A 224 -20.37 -16.02 -11.89
CA GLY A 224 -20.49 -15.71 -13.32
C GLY A 224 -20.17 -14.27 -13.72
N GLN A 225 -19.79 -13.40 -12.78
CA GLN A 225 -19.30 -12.04 -13.04
C GLN A 225 -17.80 -11.92 -12.66
N SER A 226 -17.10 -11.03 -13.32
CA SER A 226 -15.72 -10.62 -12.94
C SER A 226 -15.75 -9.33 -12.10
N LEU A 227 -14.66 -9.05 -11.42
CA LEU A 227 -14.49 -7.76 -10.74
C LEU A 227 -14.52 -6.60 -11.75
N GLU A 228 -14.12 -6.85 -13.01
CA GLU A 228 -14.18 -5.88 -14.09
C GLU A 228 -15.62 -5.53 -14.46
N ASP A 229 -16.50 -6.54 -14.56
CA ASP A 229 -17.93 -6.32 -14.86
C ASP A 229 -18.57 -5.45 -13.76
N ILE A 230 -18.34 -5.79 -12.49
CA ILE A 230 -18.83 -5.03 -11.33
C ILE A 230 -18.29 -3.61 -11.31
N PHE A 231 -17.00 -3.45 -11.62
CA PHE A 231 -16.40 -2.12 -11.69
C PHE A 231 -17.00 -1.27 -12.79
N MET A 232 -17.24 -1.84 -13.96
CA MET A 232 -17.87 -1.15 -15.11
C MET A 232 -19.31 -0.78 -14.81
N GLU A 233 -20.12 -1.67 -14.21
CA GLU A 233 -21.47 -1.39 -13.76
C GLU A 233 -21.47 -0.22 -12.75
N ALA A 234 -20.69 -0.32 -11.68
CA ALA A 234 -20.62 0.69 -10.63
C ALA A 234 -20.18 2.07 -11.15
N VAL A 235 -19.36 2.12 -12.20
CA VAL A 235 -18.90 3.37 -12.80
C VAL A 235 -19.92 3.95 -13.81
N SER A 236 -20.75 3.11 -14.44
CA SER A 236 -21.74 3.54 -15.44
C SER A 236 -23.07 4.00 -14.82
N ASP A 237 -23.52 3.41 -13.71
CA ASP A 237 -24.82 3.70 -13.08
C ASP A 237 -25.01 5.13 -12.54
N GLU A 238 -23.95 5.94 -12.46
CA GLU A 238 -24.05 7.36 -12.04
C GLU A 238 -23.98 8.35 -13.22
N ALA A 239 -24.12 7.87 -14.47
CA ALA A 239 -24.08 8.74 -15.66
C ALA A 239 -25.48 9.19 -16.15
N ASP A 240 -26.54 8.76 -15.46
CA ASP A 240 -27.94 9.20 -15.66
C ASP A 240 -28.38 10.05 -14.46
#